data_846f2a9031de43cb2b8bc1238c9433b4
#
_entry.id   846f2a9031de43cb2b8bc1238c9433b4
#
_cell.length_a   1.000
_cell.length_b   1.000
_cell.length_c   1.000
_cell.angle_alpha   90.00
_cell.angle_beta   90.00
_cell.angle_gamma   90.00
#
_symmetry.space_group_name_H-M   'P 1'
#
loop_
_entity.id
_entity.type
_entity.pdbx_description
1 polymer ?
#
loop_
_entity_poly.entity_id
_entity_poly.type
_entity_poly.pdbx_seq_one_letter_code
_entity_poly.pdbx_strand_id
1 'polypeptide(L)'
;MNPSIAHFLRIATAALATLLVALPAAWGSFALWYQVPGGQALKTLSVVLWGAFSVAMLVTLWQGRLISVFAFALAFTGLLIWWMQLQPTNDHIWADDVARMTTGTVDGDRVTLHNVRNFDWRSQTDYTQRWETRSYDLDRLRSVDMIMSYWRGPAIAHMLISFGFDDDSYVVFSVEIRRRKTQEFSEIGGFFKEFELSIVAADERDVIRVRTNVRGEDAFLYRLQLPAPAMRSLFLGYVGEANSLVQTPRFYNTVTVNCTTLVYHMMKRIVGRLPLDYRLLFSGYLPAYVYGVGGLDRRYSLEQLRERGHITERAKQSDRSETFSADIRRGVPGTDQARHASHAGPDLDFSEGGDADSAVTDEKRAGSGSGVLPQLHDIVYAKPRGVTDIVRSIV
;
A
#
# COMPACT_ATOMS: atom_id res chain seq x y z
N MET A 1 -25.08 47.68 17.86
CA MET A 1 -24.81 46.26 18.04
C MET A 1 -24.96 45.88 19.51
N ASN A 2 -25.75 44.87 19.84
CA ASN A 2 -26.00 44.44 21.22
C ASN A 2 -24.66 44.12 21.91
N PRO A 3 -24.37 44.64 23.12
CA PRO A 3 -23.11 44.39 23.86
C PRO A 3 -22.79 42.92 24.01
N SER A 4 -23.81 42.08 24.20
CA SER A 4 -23.65 40.61 24.31
C SER A 4 -23.18 39.98 22.97
N ILE A 5 -23.65 40.47 21.82
CA ILE A 5 -23.23 40.00 20.50
C ILE A 5 -21.77 40.41 20.22
N ALA A 6 -21.42 41.66 20.59
CA ALA A 6 -20.05 42.13 20.41
C ALA A 6 -19.04 41.35 21.28
N HIS A 7 -19.42 40.99 22.49
CA HIS A 7 -18.61 40.16 23.39
C HIS A 7 -18.45 38.73 22.83
N PHE A 8 -19.56 38.11 22.41
CA PHE A 8 -19.50 36.77 21.78
C PHE A 8 -18.61 36.73 20.52
N LEU A 9 -18.74 37.73 19.63
CA LEU A 9 -17.90 37.84 18.44
C LEU A 9 -16.42 37.97 18.75
N ARG A 10 -16.06 38.74 19.81
CA ARG A 10 -14.67 38.87 20.26
C ARG A 10 -14.11 37.53 20.74
N ILE A 11 -14.88 36.79 21.58
CA ILE A 11 -14.44 35.45 22.02
C ILE A 11 -14.29 34.49 20.88
N ALA A 12 -15.26 34.43 19.97
CA ALA A 12 -15.22 33.55 18.83
C ALA A 12 -14.02 33.86 17.89
N THR A 13 -13.73 35.14 17.64
CA THR A 13 -12.59 35.58 16.86
C THR A 13 -11.26 35.20 17.53
N ALA A 14 -11.15 35.43 18.84
CA ALA A 14 -9.96 35.08 19.61
C ALA A 14 -9.75 33.55 19.63
N ALA A 15 -10.80 32.76 19.82
CA ALA A 15 -10.73 31.31 19.76
C ALA A 15 -10.29 30.80 18.39
N LEU A 16 -10.87 31.35 17.30
CA LEU A 16 -10.47 31.00 15.93
C LEU A 16 -9.00 31.36 15.68
N ALA A 17 -8.57 32.56 16.06
CA ALA A 17 -7.19 32.99 15.89
C ALA A 17 -6.22 32.13 16.73
N THR A 18 -6.64 31.69 17.92
CA THR A 18 -5.85 30.75 18.72
C THR A 18 -5.68 29.41 18.03
N LEU A 19 -6.73 28.86 17.43
CA LEU A 19 -6.65 27.61 16.66
C LEU A 19 -5.77 27.76 15.42
N LEU A 20 -5.86 28.91 14.71
CA LEU A 20 -5.01 29.20 13.53
C LEU A 20 -3.52 29.31 13.88
N VAL A 21 -3.14 29.56 15.11
CA VAL A 21 -1.74 29.53 15.55
C VAL A 21 -1.40 28.17 16.19
N ALA A 22 -2.25 27.62 17.04
CA ALA A 22 -1.95 26.43 17.82
C ALA A 22 -1.80 25.17 16.96
N LEU A 23 -2.67 24.97 15.96
CA LEU A 23 -2.60 23.80 15.08
C LEU A 23 -1.33 23.80 14.20
N PRO A 24 -0.96 24.90 13.49
CA PRO A 24 0.32 24.97 12.78
C PRO A 24 1.53 24.92 13.72
N ALA A 25 1.44 25.46 14.94
CA ALA A 25 2.51 25.34 15.93
C ALA A 25 2.76 23.89 16.34
N ALA A 26 1.70 23.14 16.62
CA ALA A 26 1.78 21.71 16.91
C ALA A 26 2.37 20.93 15.74
N TRP A 27 1.86 21.16 14.52
CA TRP A 27 2.40 20.54 13.32
C TRP A 27 3.89 20.86 13.12
N GLY A 28 4.28 22.12 13.30
CA GLY A 28 5.67 22.55 13.19
C GLY A 28 6.59 21.90 14.21
N SER A 29 6.10 21.68 15.44
CA SER A 29 6.83 20.96 16.48
C SER A 29 7.13 19.52 16.07
N PHE A 30 6.16 18.80 15.50
CA PHE A 30 6.37 17.46 14.97
C PHE A 30 7.30 17.46 13.73
N ALA A 31 7.12 18.43 12.81
CA ALA A 31 7.99 18.56 11.64
C ALA A 31 9.46 18.75 12.05
N LEU A 32 9.74 19.61 13.02
CA LEU A 32 11.08 19.83 13.56
C LEU A 32 11.61 18.58 14.29
N TRP A 33 10.78 17.93 15.10
CA TRP A 33 11.16 16.72 15.86
C TRP A 33 11.63 15.59 14.93
N TYR A 34 10.90 15.35 13.84
CA TYR A 34 11.21 14.24 12.93
C TYR A 34 12.29 14.58 11.92
N GLN A 35 12.42 15.87 11.50
CA GLN A 35 13.24 16.21 10.35
C GLN A 35 14.51 17.01 10.66
N VAL A 36 14.63 17.62 11.84
CA VAL A 36 15.89 18.33 12.17
C VAL A 36 17.02 17.29 12.27
N PRO A 37 18.10 17.45 11.46
CA PRO A 37 19.24 16.55 11.50
C PRO A 37 20.02 16.73 12.80
N GLY A 38 20.65 15.65 13.25
CA GLY A 38 21.50 15.67 14.44
C GLY A 38 20.93 14.91 15.63
N GLY A 39 21.58 15.09 16.79
CA GLY A 39 21.23 14.37 18.01
C GLY A 39 19.95 14.87 18.68
N GLN A 40 19.47 14.09 19.66
CA GLN A 40 18.25 14.37 20.42
C GLN A 40 18.22 15.80 21.03
N ALA A 41 19.39 16.29 21.50
CA ALA A 41 19.49 17.63 22.07
C ALA A 41 19.11 18.75 21.09
N LEU A 42 19.57 18.65 19.82
CA LEU A 42 19.25 19.64 18.80
C LEU A 42 17.79 19.62 18.38
N LYS A 43 17.21 18.42 18.27
CA LYS A 43 15.77 18.25 18.01
C LYS A 43 14.94 18.87 19.14
N THR A 44 15.25 18.55 20.39
CA THR A 44 14.57 19.11 21.56
C THR A 44 14.71 20.62 21.60
N LEU A 45 15.91 21.18 21.39
CA LEU A 45 16.14 22.62 21.36
C LEU A 45 15.26 23.31 20.28
N SER A 46 15.23 22.74 19.06
CA SER A 46 14.43 23.30 17.96
C SER A 46 12.94 23.31 18.29
N VAL A 47 12.41 22.23 18.87
CA VAL A 47 11.00 22.15 19.29
C VAL A 47 10.70 23.11 20.44
N VAL A 48 11.60 23.26 21.43
CA VAL A 48 11.44 24.19 22.55
C VAL A 48 11.45 25.63 22.07
N LEU A 49 12.38 26.01 21.20
CA LEU A 49 12.45 27.36 20.63
C LEU A 49 11.21 27.71 19.81
N TRP A 50 10.75 26.77 18.96
CA TRP A 50 9.53 26.93 18.18
C TRP A 50 8.28 27.03 19.08
N GLY A 51 8.19 26.21 20.10
CA GLY A 51 7.11 26.23 21.07
C GLY A 51 7.08 27.53 21.88
N ALA A 52 8.23 27.98 22.38
CA ALA A 52 8.35 29.25 23.11
C ALA A 52 7.97 30.46 22.22
N PHE A 53 8.43 30.48 20.98
CA PHE A 53 8.02 31.49 19.98
C PHE A 53 6.51 31.46 19.75
N SER A 54 5.91 30.28 19.53
CA SER A 54 4.47 30.11 19.28
C SER A 54 3.63 30.57 20.47
N VAL A 55 4.05 30.23 21.70
CA VAL A 55 3.39 30.71 22.94
C VAL A 55 3.51 32.22 23.07
N ALA A 56 4.67 32.82 22.78
CA ALA A 56 4.83 34.28 22.81
C ALA A 56 3.90 34.96 21.79
N MET A 57 3.72 34.38 20.59
CA MET A 57 2.78 34.91 19.60
C MET A 57 1.32 34.80 20.09
N LEU A 58 0.95 33.72 20.71
CA LEU A 58 -0.38 33.55 21.32
C LEU A 58 -0.62 34.57 22.44
N VAL A 59 0.33 34.75 23.36
CA VAL A 59 0.21 35.74 24.46
C VAL A 59 0.05 37.15 23.90
N THR A 60 0.83 37.54 22.90
CA THR A 60 0.73 38.89 22.29
C THR A 60 -0.57 39.07 21.51
N LEU A 61 -1.11 37.98 20.88
CA LEU A 61 -2.42 37.99 20.26
C LEU A 61 -3.55 38.25 21.28
N TRP A 62 -3.50 37.61 22.44
CA TRP A 62 -4.48 37.85 23.53
C TRP A 62 -4.38 39.22 24.13
N GLN A 63 -3.23 39.92 24.00
CA GLN A 63 -3.07 41.35 24.34
C GLN A 63 -3.65 42.28 23.25
N GLY A 64 -4.29 41.73 22.20
CA GLY A 64 -4.90 42.49 21.12
C GLY A 64 -3.92 42.96 20.02
N ARG A 65 -2.69 42.44 19.99
CA ARG A 65 -1.67 42.81 19.00
C ARG A 65 -1.73 41.92 17.79
N LEU A 66 -2.49 42.27 16.76
CA LEU A 66 -2.65 41.49 15.54
C LEU A 66 -1.33 41.27 14.76
N ILE A 67 -0.31 42.09 14.99
CA ILE A 67 1.02 41.91 14.36
C ILE A 67 1.63 40.53 14.67
N SER A 68 1.26 39.91 15.81
CA SER A 68 1.73 38.57 16.18
C SER A 68 1.27 37.48 15.18
N VAL A 69 0.07 37.65 14.61
CA VAL A 69 -0.44 36.71 13.60
C VAL A 69 0.42 36.77 12.33
N PHE A 70 0.80 37.97 11.88
CA PHE A 70 1.67 38.15 10.72
C PHE A 70 3.07 37.60 10.99
N ALA A 71 3.65 37.87 12.18
CA ALA A 71 4.95 37.34 12.57
C ALA A 71 4.96 35.82 12.62
N PHE A 72 3.91 35.21 13.20
CA PHE A 72 3.76 33.75 13.22
C PHE A 72 3.58 33.18 11.80
N ALA A 73 2.72 33.78 10.97
CA ALA A 73 2.49 33.34 9.59
C ALA A 73 3.78 33.40 8.76
N LEU A 74 4.60 34.44 8.91
CA LEU A 74 5.89 34.56 8.24
C LEU A 74 6.86 33.44 8.67
N ALA A 75 6.99 33.20 9.98
CA ALA A 75 7.85 32.15 10.51
C ALA A 75 7.37 30.74 10.09
N PHE A 76 6.06 30.50 10.12
CA PHE A 76 5.47 29.25 9.69
C PHE A 76 5.64 29.04 8.17
N THR A 77 5.52 30.10 7.35
CA THR A 77 5.82 30.05 5.93
C THR A 77 7.27 29.66 5.68
N GLY A 78 8.22 30.23 6.44
CA GLY A 78 9.62 29.80 6.37
C GLY A 78 9.80 28.31 6.70
N LEU A 79 9.12 27.83 7.73
CA LEU A 79 9.12 26.41 8.09
C LEU A 79 8.51 25.53 6.99
N LEU A 80 7.42 25.96 6.34
CA LEU A 80 6.82 25.24 5.22
C LEU A 80 7.73 25.19 4.00
N ILE A 81 8.44 26.31 3.67
CA ILE A 81 9.41 26.33 2.58
C ILE A 81 10.53 25.32 2.86
N TRP A 82 11.09 25.33 4.07
CA TRP A 82 12.07 24.33 4.49
C TRP A 82 11.53 22.91 4.36
N TRP A 83 10.30 22.65 4.84
CA TRP A 83 9.64 21.35 4.74
C TRP A 83 9.49 20.85 3.31
N MET A 84 9.16 21.75 2.36
CA MET A 84 9.02 21.40 0.94
C MET A 84 10.36 21.09 0.26
N GLN A 85 11.48 21.61 0.79
CA GLN A 85 12.82 21.34 0.28
C GLN A 85 13.38 19.98 0.74
N LEU A 86 12.77 19.33 1.74
CA LEU A 86 13.19 18.00 2.19
C LEU A 86 12.98 16.98 1.07
N GLN A 87 14.06 16.37 0.62
CA GLN A 87 14.05 15.35 -0.43
C GLN A 87 14.27 13.96 0.15
N PRO A 88 13.56 12.95 -0.32
CA PRO A 88 13.84 11.55 0.03
C PRO A 88 15.11 11.09 -0.68
N THR A 89 15.79 10.09 -0.12
CA THR A 89 17.01 9.53 -0.69
C THR A 89 17.06 8.02 -0.55
N ASN A 90 17.85 7.37 -1.40
CA ASN A 90 18.19 5.95 -1.25
C ASN A 90 19.53 5.72 -0.52
N ASP A 91 20.25 6.81 -0.14
CA ASP A 91 21.63 6.78 0.37
C ASP A 91 21.70 6.80 1.90
N HIS A 92 21.07 5.80 2.54
CA HIS A 92 21.17 5.60 3.98
C HIS A 92 21.58 4.16 4.32
N ILE A 93 22.05 3.95 5.53
CA ILE A 93 22.23 2.60 6.09
C ILE A 93 20.85 2.13 6.55
N TRP A 94 20.23 1.28 5.75
CA TRP A 94 18.88 0.80 5.96
C TRP A 94 18.82 -0.36 6.95
N ALA A 95 17.68 -0.55 7.58
CA ALA A 95 17.40 -1.76 8.33
C ALA A 95 17.44 -2.98 7.40
N ASP A 96 17.91 -4.10 7.91
CA ASP A 96 18.25 -5.27 7.10
C ASP A 96 17.06 -5.79 6.28
N ASP A 97 15.85 -5.74 6.82
CA ASP A 97 14.61 -6.20 6.20
C ASP A 97 14.13 -5.34 5.01
N VAL A 98 14.66 -4.13 4.86
CA VAL A 98 14.39 -3.18 3.76
C VAL A 98 15.68 -2.64 3.13
N ALA A 99 16.82 -3.30 3.41
CA ALA A 99 18.13 -2.84 2.96
C ALA A 99 18.24 -2.84 1.43
N ARG A 100 17.67 -3.84 0.78
CA ARG A 100 17.66 -3.94 -0.69
C ARG A 100 16.25 -3.72 -1.20
N MET A 101 16.13 -2.85 -2.20
CA MET A 101 14.87 -2.64 -2.91
C MET A 101 14.73 -3.70 -4.00
N THR A 102 13.52 -4.20 -4.15
CA THR A 102 13.18 -5.06 -5.28
C THR A 102 13.28 -4.26 -6.57
N THR A 103 13.84 -4.88 -7.61
CA THR A 103 13.78 -4.42 -8.99
C THR A 103 13.35 -5.55 -9.90
N GLY A 104 12.87 -5.25 -11.09
CA GLY A 104 12.48 -6.28 -12.02
C GLY A 104 12.73 -5.88 -13.47
N THR A 105 13.08 -6.87 -14.30
CA THR A 105 13.16 -6.78 -15.76
C THR A 105 12.04 -7.59 -16.38
N VAL A 106 11.42 -7.05 -17.42
CA VAL A 106 10.29 -7.67 -18.13
C VAL A 106 10.74 -7.98 -19.55
N ASP A 107 10.63 -9.24 -19.93
CA ASP A 107 10.93 -9.72 -21.29
C ASP A 107 9.75 -10.59 -21.74
N GLY A 108 8.83 -9.99 -22.50
CA GLY A 108 7.57 -10.62 -22.88
C GLY A 108 6.73 -11.01 -21.67
N ASP A 109 6.51 -12.31 -21.48
CA ASP A 109 5.76 -12.86 -20.36
C ASP A 109 6.64 -13.23 -19.16
N ARG A 110 7.95 -13.23 -19.36
CA ARG A 110 8.93 -13.51 -18.32
C ARG A 110 9.30 -12.25 -17.55
N VAL A 111 9.17 -12.32 -16.24
CA VAL A 111 9.63 -11.27 -15.32
C VAL A 111 10.71 -11.82 -14.40
N THR A 112 11.86 -11.18 -14.41
CA THR A 112 12.94 -11.52 -13.46
C THR A 112 12.99 -10.45 -12.37
N LEU A 113 12.73 -10.86 -11.14
CA LEU A 113 12.81 -10.02 -9.95
C LEU A 113 14.19 -10.20 -9.29
N HIS A 114 14.82 -9.09 -8.97
CA HIS A 114 16.05 -9.03 -8.18
C HIS A 114 15.76 -8.58 -6.76
N ASN A 115 16.57 -9.05 -5.82
CA ASN A 115 16.42 -8.77 -4.41
C ASN A 115 15.07 -9.23 -3.83
N VAL A 116 14.62 -10.41 -4.21
CA VAL A 116 13.51 -11.10 -3.54
C VAL A 116 13.98 -11.54 -2.16
N ARG A 117 13.32 -11.05 -1.11
CA ARG A 117 13.68 -11.35 0.27
C ARG A 117 13.21 -12.75 0.66
N ASN A 118 14.12 -13.55 1.22
CA ASN A 118 13.85 -14.89 1.70
C ASN A 118 14.65 -15.15 2.99
N PHE A 119 14.38 -14.33 4.03
CA PHE A 119 15.06 -14.44 5.32
C PHE A 119 14.54 -15.62 6.12
N ASP A 120 15.44 -16.33 6.79
CA ASP A 120 15.06 -17.34 7.79
C ASP A 120 15.08 -16.72 9.19
N TRP A 121 13.89 -16.41 9.69
CA TRP A 121 13.69 -15.77 10.98
C TRP A 121 13.62 -16.79 12.11
N ARG A 122 14.45 -16.64 13.14
CA ARG A 122 14.39 -17.36 14.40
C ARG A 122 13.74 -16.50 15.49
N SER A 123 14.01 -15.19 15.47
CA SER A 123 13.35 -14.17 16.29
C SER A 123 13.28 -12.85 15.54
N GLN A 124 12.76 -11.79 16.14
CA GLN A 124 12.75 -10.44 15.53
C GLN A 124 14.15 -9.86 15.35
N THR A 125 15.15 -10.34 16.09
CA THR A 125 16.53 -9.86 16.09
C THR A 125 17.54 -10.90 15.64
N ASP A 126 17.12 -12.17 15.52
CA ASP A 126 17.94 -13.28 15.05
C ASP A 126 17.35 -13.89 13.79
N TYR A 127 18.04 -13.70 12.67
CA TYR A 127 17.65 -14.18 11.34
C TYR A 127 18.84 -14.32 10.42
N THR A 128 18.70 -15.18 9.42
CA THR A 128 19.66 -15.32 8.33
C THR A 128 19.15 -14.55 7.11
N GLN A 129 19.91 -13.54 6.68
CA GLN A 129 19.57 -12.77 5.50
C GLN A 129 19.81 -13.57 4.22
N ARG A 130 18.80 -13.57 3.33
CA ARG A 130 18.91 -14.15 2.00
C ARG A 130 18.12 -13.28 1.01
N TRP A 131 18.82 -12.84 -0.03
CA TRP A 131 18.26 -12.07 -1.12
C TRP A 131 18.50 -12.84 -2.41
N GLU A 132 17.44 -13.08 -3.16
CA GLU A 132 17.44 -13.97 -4.31
C GLU A 132 17.05 -13.22 -5.60
N THR A 133 17.46 -13.80 -6.75
CA THR A 133 16.91 -13.45 -8.06
C THR A 133 15.98 -14.57 -8.46
N ARG A 134 14.74 -14.24 -8.80
CA ARG A 134 13.72 -15.21 -9.21
C ARG A 134 13.06 -14.77 -10.48
N SER A 135 12.77 -15.73 -11.38
CA SER A 135 12.03 -15.50 -12.62
C SER A 135 10.66 -16.12 -12.56
N TYR A 136 9.67 -15.39 -13.06
CA TYR A 136 8.27 -15.77 -13.08
C TYR A 136 7.75 -15.65 -14.51
N ASP A 137 6.91 -16.60 -14.92
CA ASP A 137 6.19 -16.58 -16.17
C ASP A 137 4.76 -16.12 -15.91
N LEU A 138 4.38 -14.97 -16.45
CA LEU A 138 3.07 -14.37 -16.19
C LEU A 138 1.91 -15.13 -16.87
N ASP A 139 2.19 -15.97 -17.87
CA ASP A 139 1.19 -16.87 -18.44
C ASP A 139 0.83 -18.02 -17.48
N ARG A 140 1.72 -18.29 -16.51
CA ARG A 140 1.51 -19.26 -15.44
C ARG A 140 0.92 -18.66 -14.17
N LEU A 141 0.61 -17.35 -14.15
CA LEU A 141 -0.03 -16.69 -13.01
C LEU A 141 -1.49 -17.13 -12.90
N ARG A 142 -1.87 -17.69 -11.73
CA ARG A 142 -3.20 -18.30 -11.49
C ARG A 142 -3.99 -17.60 -10.40
N SER A 143 -3.34 -16.90 -9.50
CA SER A 143 -4.04 -16.35 -8.35
C SER A 143 -3.38 -15.11 -7.77
N VAL A 144 -4.23 -14.29 -7.13
CA VAL A 144 -3.79 -13.16 -6.30
C VAL A 144 -4.54 -13.24 -4.98
N ASP A 145 -3.81 -13.20 -3.89
CA ASP A 145 -4.34 -13.19 -2.54
C ASP A 145 -4.00 -11.88 -1.84
N MET A 146 -4.99 -11.28 -1.20
CA MET A 146 -4.79 -10.18 -0.27
C MET A 146 -4.62 -10.76 1.14
N ILE A 147 -3.49 -10.44 1.77
CA ILE A 147 -3.19 -10.88 3.13
C ILE A 147 -3.17 -9.64 4.03
N MET A 148 -3.96 -9.70 5.11
CA MET A 148 -4.09 -8.63 6.08
C MET A 148 -3.47 -9.08 7.39
N SER A 149 -2.46 -8.38 7.87
CA SER A 149 -1.78 -8.67 9.14
C SER A 149 -2.06 -7.57 10.16
N TYR A 150 -2.67 -7.96 11.28
CA TYR A 150 -3.12 -7.08 12.34
C TYR A 150 -2.18 -7.20 13.56
N TRP A 151 -1.68 -6.07 14.05
CA TRP A 151 -0.81 -6.05 15.25
C TRP A 151 -1.41 -5.22 16.39
N ARG A 152 -2.40 -4.35 16.11
CA ARG A 152 -2.98 -3.47 17.12
C ARG A 152 -4.44 -3.12 16.81
N GLY A 153 -5.35 -3.94 17.29
CA GLY A 153 -6.79 -3.73 17.14
C GLY A 153 -7.30 -3.91 15.70
N PRO A 154 -8.59 -3.66 15.45
CA PRO A 154 -9.24 -4.00 14.18
C PRO A 154 -9.08 -2.95 13.08
N ALA A 155 -8.69 -1.71 13.42
CA ALA A 155 -8.73 -0.58 12.47
C ALA A 155 -7.48 -0.48 11.58
N ILE A 156 -6.34 -0.99 12.06
CA ILE A 156 -5.05 -0.86 11.39
C ILE A 156 -4.50 -2.25 11.09
N ALA A 157 -4.17 -2.50 9.83
CA ALA A 157 -3.53 -3.73 9.38
C ALA A 157 -2.52 -3.41 8.28
N HIS A 158 -1.50 -4.25 8.16
CA HIS A 158 -0.61 -4.22 7.02
C HIS A 158 -1.16 -5.12 5.92
N MET A 159 -1.23 -4.59 4.70
CA MET A 159 -1.68 -5.33 3.54
C MET A 159 -0.49 -5.82 2.73
N LEU A 160 -0.54 -7.10 2.38
CA LEU A 160 0.39 -7.78 1.49
C LEU A 160 -0.41 -8.35 0.32
N ILE A 161 0.21 -8.41 -0.85
CA ILE A 161 -0.39 -9.05 -2.04
C ILE A 161 0.51 -10.20 -2.46
N SER A 162 -0.03 -11.41 -2.42
CA SER A 162 0.63 -12.64 -2.86
C SER A 162 0.14 -13.06 -4.23
N PHE A 163 1.05 -13.36 -5.13
CA PHE A 163 0.83 -13.87 -6.46
C PHE A 163 1.22 -15.35 -6.50
N GLY A 164 0.29 -16.20 -6.91
CA GLY A 164 0.49 -17.65 -7.00
C GLY A 164 0.48 -18.13 -8.46
N PHE A 165 1.42 -19.00 -8.78
CA PHE A 165 1.63 -19.58 -10.10
C PHE A 165 1.22 -21.06 -10.14
N ASP A 166 1.09 -21.65 -11.31
CA ASP A 166 0.62 -23.03 -11.50
C ASP A 166 1.63 -24.11 -11.08
N ASP A 167 2.87 -23.70 -10.77
CA ASP A 167 3.91 -24.58 -10.22
C ASP A 167 3.99 -24.52 -8.68
N ASP A 168 2.93 -24.04 -8.03
CA ASP A 168 2.86 -23.82 -6.58
C ASP A 168 3.93 -22.84 -6.04
N SER A 169 4.57 -22.05 -6.93
CA SER A 169 5.42 -20.96 -6.51
C SER A 169 4.60 -19.72 -6.15
N TYR A 170 5.07 -18.97 -5.16
CA TYR A 170 4.43 -17.74 -4.69
C TYR A 170 5.45 -16.64 -4.51
N VAL A 171 5.01 -15.40 -4.76
CA VAL A 171 5.76 -14.19 -4.41
C VAL A 171 4.83 -13.16 -3.82
N VAL A 172 5.26 -12.56 -2.72
CA VAL A 172 4.51 -11.52 -2.02
C VAL A 172 5.14 -10.17 -2.30
N PHE A 173 4.32 -9.20 -2.70
CA PHE A 173 4.73 -7.80 -2.68
C PHE A 173 4.19 -7.10 -1.44
N SER A 174 5.08 -6.39 -0.77
CA SER A 174 4.78 -5.57 0.39
C SER A 174 5.25 -4.14 0.16
N VAL A 175 4.38 -3.18 0.43
CA VAL A 175 4.71 -1.76 0.43
C VAL A 175 5.12 -1.40 1.85
N GLU A 176 6.40 -1.12 2.05
CA GLU A 176 7.01 -0.97 3.36
C GLU A 176 7.49 0.47 3.62
N ILE A 177 7.51 0.86 4.86
CA ILE A 177 8.35 1.97 5.31
C ILE A 177 9.81 1.54 5.19
N ARG A 178 10.64 2.35 4.57
CA ARG A 178 12.08 2.12 4.50
C ARG A 178 12.76 2.87 5.63
N ARG A 179 12.94 2.17 6.78
CA ARG A 179 13.55 2.74 7.97
C ARG A 179 15.07 2.58 7.94
N ARG A 180 15.77 3.55 8.49
CA ARG A 180 17.22 3.45 8.71
C ARG A 180 17.51 2.44 9.83
N LYS A 181 18.69 1.87 9.85
CA LYS A 181 19.08 0.84 10.82
C LYS A 181 18.92 1.28 12.29
N THR A 182 19.05 2.58 12.54
CA THR A 182 18.94 3.19 13.88
C THR A 182 17.57 3.78 14.17
N GLN A 183 16.61 3.70 13.23
CA GLN A 183 15.26 4.22 13.41
C GLN A 183 14.33 3.14 13.96
N GLU A 184 13.51 3.51 14.92
CA GLU A 184 12.39 2.70 15.37
C GLU A 184 11.14 3.00 14.53
N PHE A 185 10.18 2.08 14.55
CA PHE A 185 8.89 2.30 13.91
C PHE A 185 8.11 3.38 14.66
N SER A 186 7.57 4.34 13.91
CA SER A 186 6.70 5.39 14.42
C SER A 186 5.50 5.58 13.50
N GLU A 187 4.29 5.34 14.01
CA GLU A 187 3.05 5.61 13.27
C GLU A 187 2.91 7.10 12.94
N ILE A 188 3.34 7.97 13.88
CA ILE A 188 3.30 9.43 13.73
C ILE A 188 4.39 9.91 12.76
N GLY A 189 5.58 9.30 12.80
CA GLY A 189 6.68 9.64 11.91
C GLY A 189 6.34 9.51 10.43
N GLY A 190 5.47 8.56 10.09
CA GLY A 190 4.95 8.39 8.74
C GLY A 190 4.15 9.59 8.20
N PHE A 191 3.59 10.44 9.04
CA PHE A 191 2.96 11.71 8.62
C PHE A 191 3.99 12.82 8.37
N PHE A 192 5.20 12.67 8.92
CA PHE A 192 6.22 13.69 8.96
C PHE A 192 7.49 13.36 8.16
N LYS A 193 7.36 12.67 7.03
CA LYS A 193 8.47 12.34 6.12
C LYS A 193 9.64 11.59 6.80
N GLU A 194 9.38 10.89 7.90
CA GLU A 194 10.44 10.19 8.64
C GLU A 194 11.02 9.01 7.86
N PHE A 195 10.20 8.39 7.04
CA PHE A 195 10.54 7.17 6.31
C PHE A 195 10.43 7.37 4.81
N GLU A 196 11.33 6.75 4.08
CA GLU A 196 11.20 6.57 2.65
C GLU A 196 10.26 5.38 2.36
N LEU A 197 9.70 5.38 1.15
CA LEU A 197 8.85 4.32 0.64
C LEU A 197 9.70 3.22 0.02
N SER A 198 9.37 1.96 0.28
CA SER A 198 9.98 0.81 -0.36
C SER A 198 8.92 -0.21 -0.80
N ILE A 199 9.22 -0.94 -1.87
CA ILE A 199 8.51 -2.15 -2.23
C ILE A 199 9.46 -3.33 -2.09
N VAL A 200 9.03 -4.32 -1.32
CA VAL A 200 9.77 -5.56 -1.08
C VAL A 200 8.99 -6.71 -1.72
N ALA A 201 9.61 -7.42 -2.66
CA ALA A 201 9.16 -8.75 -3.03
C ALA A 201 9.79 -9.76 -2.07
N ALA A 202 9.01 -10.71 -1.58
CA ALA A 202 9.47 -11.69 -0.60
C ALA A 202 8.85 -13.06 -0.80
N ASP A 203 9.52 -14.09 -0.27
CA ASP A 203 8.92 -15.42 -0.08
C ASP A 203 7.86 -15.38 1.01
N GLU A 204 6.79 -16.17 0.87
CA GLU A 204 5.75 -16.27 1.90
C GLU A 204 6.30 -16.82 3.23
N ARG A 205 7.26 -17.75 3.17
CA ARG A 205 7.95 -18.31 4.34
C ARG A 205 8.84 -17.30 5.06
N ASP A 206 9.13 -16.16 4.42
CA ASP A 206 9.74 -15.01 5.08
C ASP A 206 8.65 -14.08 5.63
N VAL A 207 7.95 -13.39 4.72
CA VAL A 207 7.17 -12.20 5.07
C VAL A 207 5.87 -12.51 5.83
N ILE A 208 5.21 -13.64 5.56
CA ILE A 208 4.02 -14.05 6.32
C ILE A 208 4.46 -14.70 7.63
N ARG A 209 5.43 -15.63 7.56
CA ARG A 209 5.91 -16.35 8.73
C ARG A 209 6.49 -15.42 9.80
N VAL A 210 7.27 -14.41 9.44
CA VAL A 210 7.79 -13.46 10.45
C VAL A 210 6.66 -12.73 11.16
N ARG A 211 5.56 -12.43 10.49
CA ARG A 211 4.40 -11.75 11.07
C ARG A 211 3.63 -12.68 12.01
N THR A 212 3.26 -13.85 11.54
CA THR A 212 2.44 -14.80 12.31
C THR A 212 3.21 -15.53 13.41
N ASN A 213 4.38 -16.11 13.08
CA ASN A 213 5.09 -17.03 13.95
C ASN A 213 6.10 -16.31 14.88
N VAL A 214 6.67 -15.18 14.43
CA VAL A 214 7.73 -14.48 15.18
C VAL A 214 7.19 -13.25 15.89
N ARG A 215 6.38 -12.41 15.21
CA ARG A 215 5.81 -11.18 15.80
C ARG A 215 4.48 -11.42 16.50
N GLY A 216 3.82 -12.56 16.25
CA GLY A 216 2.51 -12.87 16.84
C GLY A 216 1.37 -12.03 16.29
N GLU A 217 1.51 -11.47 15.10
CA GLU A 217 0.46 -10.72 14.41
C GLU A 217 -0.65 -11.68 13.97
N ASP A 218 -1.87 -11.17 13.89
CA ASP A 218 -3.04 -11.96 13.47
C ASP A 218 -3.30 -11.75 11.97
N ALA A 219 -3.20 -12.82 11.18
CA ALA A 219 -3.20 -12.76 9.72
C ALA A 219 -4.41 -13.44 9.09
N PHE A 220 -4.95 -12.76 8.05
CA PHE A 220 -6.10 -13.22 7.27
C PHE A 220 -5.79 -13.18 5.78
N LEU A 221 -6.11 -14.25 5.06
CA LEU A 221 -5.91 -14.39 3.62
C LEU A 221 -7.27 -14.37 2.90
N TYR A 222 -7.35 -13.54 1.88
CA TYR A 222 -8.53 -13.37 1.03
C TYR A 222 -8.16 -13.57 -0.44
N ARG A 223 -8.72 -14.60 -1.12
CA ARG A 223 -8.57 -14.79 -2.56
C ARG A 223 -9.29 -13.68 -3.30
N LEU A 224 -8.55 -12.90 -4.12
CA LEU A 224 -9.12 -11.85 -4.96
C LEU A 224 -9.77 -12.44 -6.22
N GLN A 225 -10.95 -11.93 -6.55
CA GLN A 225 -11.68 -12.27 -7.77
C GLN A 225 -11.23 -11.35 -8.91
N LEU A 226 -10.06 -11.64 -9.47
CA LEU A 226 -9.47 -10.86 -10.56
C LEU A 226 -9.35 -11.71 -11.83
N PRO A 227 -9.73 -11.19 -13.01
CA PRO A 227 -9.45 -11.86 -14.29
C PRO A 227 -7.95 -11.85 -14.58
N ALA A 228 -7.46 -12.82 -15.34
CA ALA A 228 -6.04 -12.99 -15.65
C ALA A 228 -5.34 -11.70 -16.17
N PRO A 229 -5.94 -10.89 -17.07
CA PRO A 229 -5.31 -9.64 -17.49
C PRO A 229 -5.13 -8.63 -16.35
N ALA A 230 -6.06 -8.59 -15.37
CA ALA A 230 -5.95 -7.71 -14.22
C ALA A 230 -4.88 -8.18 -13.23
N MET A 231 -4.77 -9.50 -13.01
CA MET A 231 -3.70 -10.09 -12.19
C MET A 231 -2.32 -9.76 -12.76
N ARG A 232 -2.15 -9.96 -14.08
CA ARG A 232 -0.93 -9.61 -14.81
C ARG A 232 -0.60 -8.12 -14.69
N SER A 233 -1.59 -7.25 -14.92
CA SER A 233 -1.41 -5.80 -14.85
C SER A 233 -1.03 -5.35 -13.44
N LEU A 234 -1.59 -5.97 -12.40
CA LEU A 234 -1.23 -5.67 -11.01
C LEU A 234 0.21 -6.10 -10.70
N PHE A 235 0.63 -7.29 -11.15
CA PHE A 235 2.01 -7.74 -10.99
C PHE A 235 3.00 -6.77 -11.65
N LEU A 236 2.76 -6.43 -12.92
CA LEU A 236 3.59 -5.46 -13.65
C LEU A 236 3.55 -4.06 -13.04
N GLY A 237 2.41 -3.67 -12.46
CA GLY A 237 2.27 -2.42 -11.70
C GLY A 237 3.20 -2.36 -10.49
N TYR A 238 3.32 -3.45 -9.74
CA TYR A 238 4.28 -3.54 -8.64
C TYR A 238 5.74 -3.47 -9.11
N VAL A 239 6.08 -4.17 -10.20
CA VAL A 239 7.43 -4.16 -10.78
C VAL A 239 7.81 -2.75 -11.25
N GLY A 240 6.91 -2.09 -11.98
CA GLY A 240 7.12 -0.73 -12.46
C GLY A 240 7.28 0.28 -11.32
N GLU A 241 6.47 0.15 -10.27
CA GLU A 241 6.53 1.01 -9.10
C GLU A 241 7.83 0.78 -8.30
N ALA A 242 8.24 -0.47 -8.11
CA ALA A 242 9.49 -0.83 -7.46
C ALA A 242 10.71 -0.25 -8.21
N ASN A 243 10.75 -0.40 -9.53
CA ASN A 243 11.80 0.18 -10.39
C ASN A 243 11.82 1.72 -10.30
N SER A 244 10.64 2.36 -10.29
CA SER A 244 10.51 3.81 -10.17
C SER A 244 11.09 4.33 -8.86
N LEU A 245 10.87 3.63 -7.74
CA LEU A 245 11.37 4.03 -6.42
C LEU A 245 12.90 3.99 -6.31
N VAL A 246 13.56 3.11 -7.05
CA VAL A 246 15.02 3.05 -7.09
C VAL A 246 15.59 4.29 -7.77
N GLN A 247 14.95 4.77 -8.83
CA GLN A 247 15.41 5.94 -9.60
C GLN A 247 14.94 7.26 -8.97
N THR A 248 13.72 7.26 -8.45
CA THR A 248 13.07 8.45 -7.88
C THR A 248 12.52 8.08 -6.51
N PRO A 249 13.31 8.19 -5.44
CA PRO A 249 12.86 7.90 -4.10
C PRO A 249 11.70 8.79 -3.70
N ARG A 250 10.79 8.29 -2.87
CA ARG A 250 9.65 9.01 -2.33
C ARG A 250 9.51 8.76 -0.84
N PHE A 251 8.97 9.72 -0.11
CA PHE A 251 8.59 9.50 1.27
C PHE A 251 7.35 8.62 1.37
N TYR A 252 7.35 7.72 2.33
CA TYR A 252 6.12 7.09 2.82
C TYR A 252 5.26 8.15 3.51
N ASN A 253 3.96 8.05 3.35
CA ASN A 253 3.02 8.90 4.08
C ASN A 253 1.81 8.08 4.53
N THR A 254 1.54 8.09 5.82
CA THR A 254 0.47 7.27 6.45
C THR A 254 -0.92 7.47 5.83
N VAL A 255 -1.20 8.64 5.25
CA VAL A 255 -2.51 8.96 4.63
C VAL A 255 -2.49 8.79 3.11
N THR A 256 -1.45 9.33 2.45
CA THR A 256 -1.49 9.51 0.99
C THR A 256 -0.70 8.49 0.21
N VAL A 257 0.35 7.88 0.81
CA VAL A 257 1.26 6.94 0.12
C VAL A 257 1.65 5.82 1.09
N ASN A 258 0.81 4.81 1.20
CA ASN A 258 0.97 3.66 2.08
C ASN A 258 0.62 2.34 1.37
N CYS A 259 0.64 1.22 2.09
CA CYS A 259 0.35 -0.10 1.53
C CYS A 259 -1.05 -0.20 0.89
N THR A 260 -2.05 0.52 1.40
CA THR A 260 -3.41 0.49 0.88
C THR A 260 -3.60 1.45 -0.29
N THR A 261 -3.17 2.71 -0.12
CA THR A 261 -3.40 3.77 -1.13
C THR A 261 -2.62 3.54 -2.41
N LEU A 262 -1.38 3.03 -2.32
CA LEU A 262 -0.60 2.70 -3.51
C LEU A 262 -1.28 1.62 -4.35
N VAL A 263 -1.74 0.54 -3.70
CA VAL A 263 -2.44 -0.56 -4.38
C VAL A 263 -3.80 -0.11 -4.90
N TYR A 264 -4.53 0.72 -4.15
CA TYR A 264 -5.76 1.34 -4.63
C TYR A 264 -5.53 2.11 -5.94
N HIS A 265 -4.48 2.92 -6.03
CA HIS A 265 -4.16 3.66 -7.25
C HIS A 265 -3.77 2.75 -8.41
N MET A 266 -3.03 1.66 -8.17
CA MET A 266 -2.75 0.65 -9.20
C MET A 266 -4.05 -0.02 -9.67
N MET A 267 -4.89 -0.50 -8.75
CA MET A 267 -6.16 -1.15 -9.08
C MET A 267 -7.13 -0.22 -9.78
N LYS A 268 -7.21 1.05 -9.38
CA LYS A 268 -8.06 2.05 -10.04
C LYS A 268 -7.68 2.25 -11.52
N ARG A 269 -6.40 2.15 -11.87
CA ARG A 269 -5.95 2.20 -13.28
C ARG A 269 -6.34 0.94 -14.06
N ILE A 270 -6.38 -0.23 -13.40
CA ILE A 270 -6.66 -1.54 -14.01
C ILE A 270 -8.16 -1.74 -14.23
N VAL A 271 -8.98 -1.51 -13.18
CA VAL A 271 -10.43 -1.79 -13.21
C VAL A 271 -11.29 -0.55 -13.46
N GLY A 272 -10.69 0.63 -13.54
CA GLY A 272 -11.34 1.90 -13.85
C GLY A 272 -12.00 2.57 -12.65
N ARG A 273 -13.22 2.19 -12.29
CA ARG A 273 -14.01 2.89 -11.27
C ARG A 273 -13.92 2.22 -9.91
N LEU A 274 -13.10 2.77 -9.02
CA LEU A 274 -13.10 2.41 -7.60
C LEU A 274 -13.44 3.65 -6.77
N PRO A 275 -14.49 3.63 -5.94
CA PRO A 275 -14.87 4.76 -5.11
C PRO A 275 -13.82 5.03 -4.04
N LEU A 276 -13.63 6.30 -3.67
CA LEU A 276 -12.89 6.66 -2.46
C LEU A 276 -13.76 6.34 -1.24
N ASP A 277 -13.13 5.76 -0.21
CA ASP A 277 -13.81 5.30 0.98
C ASP A 277 -12.87 5.41 2.20
N TYR A 278 -13.42 5.69 3.38
CA TYR A 278 -12.66 5.81 4.62
C TYR A 278 -11.90 4.53 4.99
N ARG A 279 -12.37 3.36 4.52
CA ARG A 279 -11.72 2.05 4.73
C ARG A 279 -10.38 1.92 4.02
N LEU A 280 -10.10 2.80 3.05
CA LEU A 280 -8.76 2.91 2.43
C LEU A 280 -7.76 3.60 3.37
N LEU A 281 -8.26 4.46 4.27
CA LEU A 281 -7.44 5.10 5.30
C LEU A 281 -7.26 4.19 6.53
N PHE A 282 -8.33 3.52 6.94
CA PHE A 282 -8.32 2.55 8.03
C PHE A 282 -8.15 1.14 7.45
N SER A 283 -6.91 0.78 7.14
CA SER A 283 -6.53 -0.43 6.39
C SER A 283 -7.10 -1.73 6.95
N GLY A 284 -7.37 -1.81 8.24
CA GLY A 284 -8.00 -2.98 8.86
C GLY A 284 -9.42 -3.27 8.35
N TYR A 285 -10.11 -2.27 7.79
CA TYR A 285 -11.43 -2.44 7.19
C TYR A 285 -11.40 -2.63 5.66
N LEU A 286 -10.21 -2.73 5.08
CA LEU A 286 -10.03 -2.94 3.64
C LEU A 286 -10.75 -4.19 3.10
N PRO A 287 -10.80 -5.34 3.80
CA PRO A 287 -11.56 -6.50 3.32
C PRO A 287 -13.05 -6.19 3.08
N ALA A 288 -13.66 -5.37 3.95
CA ALA A 288 -15.05 -4.93 3.77
C ALA A 288 -15.21 -4.00 2.55
N TYR A 289 -14.22 -3.17 2.25
CA TYR A 289 -14.20 -2.36 1.02
C TYR A 289 -14.10 -3.24 -0.22
N VAL A 290 -13.12 -4.16 -0.25
CA VAL A 290 -12.90 -5.07 -1.39
C VAL A 290 -14.10 -5.98 -1.63
N TYR A 291 -14.75 -6.46 -0.56
CA TYR A 291 -16.00 -7.21 -0.65
C TYR A 291 -17.13 -6.34 -1.26
N GLY A 292 -17.27 -5.10 -0.80
CA GLY A 292 -18.28 -4.16 -1.30
C GLY A 292 -18.17 -3.87 -2.79
N VAL A 293 -16.95 -3.75 -3.33
CA VAL A 293 -16.69 -3.52 -4.75
C VAL A 293 -16.67 -4.80 -5.60
N GLY A 294 -16.94 -5.99 -5.01
CA GLY A 294 -17.02 -7.27 -5.72
C GLY A 294 -15.67 -7.95 -5.94
N GLY A 295 -14.63 -7.52 -5.25
CA GLY A 295 -13.29 -8.10 -5.35
C GLY A 295 -13.10 -9.40 -4.57
N LEU A 296 -14.08 -9.81 -3.76
CA LEU A 296 -14.08 -11.09 -3.03
C LEU A 296 -15.26 -11.95 -3.45
N ASP A 297 -15.18 -13.27 -3.18
CA ASP A 297 -16.20 -14.25 -3.52
C ASP A 297 -17.51 -14.02 -2.73
N ARG A 298 -18.55 -13.57 -3.42
CA ARG A 298 -19.86 -13.25 -2.84
C ARG A 298 -20.73 -14.47 -2.52
N ARG A 299 -20.28 -15.69 -2.81
CA ARG A 299 -20.93 -16.94 -2.36
C ARG A 299 -20.79 -17.12 -0.85
N TYR A 300 -19.87 -16.42 -0.22
CA TYR A 300 -19.61 -16.38 1.21
C TYR A 300 -19.91 -14.99 1.76
N SER A 301 -20.41 -14.92 2.99
CA SER A 301 -20.46 -13.63 3.70
C SER A 301 -19.04 -13.14 4.04
N LEU A 302 -18.88 -11.83 4.29
CA LEU A 302 -17.60 -11.29 4.71
C LEU A 302 -17.08 -11.94 6.00
N GLU A 303 -17.98 -12.27 6.92
CA GLU A 303 -17.65 -12.95 8.16
C GLU A 303 -17.11 -14.38 7.91
N GLN A 304 -17.78 -15.15 7.04
CA GLN A 304 -17.30 -16.46 6.61
C GLN A 304 -15.95 -16.41 5.90
N LEU A 305 -15.72 -15.39 5.04
CA LEU A 305 -14.43 -15.17 4.40
C LEU A 305 -13.35 -14.85 5.43
N ARG A 306 -13.68 -14.04 6.44
CA ARG A 306 -12.77 -13.70 7.53
C ARG A 306 -12.43 -14.94 8.38
N GLU A 307 -13.43 -15.67 8.82
CA GLU A 307 -13.26 -16.86 9.66
C GLU A 307 -12.41 -17.92 8.95
N ARG A 308 -12.78 -18.30 7.73
CA ARG A 308 -12.04 -19.29 6.93
C ARG A 308 -10.67 -18.78 6.46
N GLY A 309 -10.57 -17.46 6.23
CA GLY A 309 -9.35 -16.79 5.85
C GLY A 309 -8.35 -16.57 6.98
N HIS A 310 -8.71 -16.86 8.24
CA HIS A 310 -7.82 -16.74 9.39
C HIS A 310 -6.69 -17.77 9.30
N ILE A 311 -5.46 -17.32 8.97
CA ILE A 311 -4.34 -18.21 8.64
C ILE A 311 -3.30 -18.34 9.76
N THR A 312 -3.40 -17.58 10.85
CA THR A 312 -2.38 -17.49 11.91
C THR A 312 -1.99 -18.84 12.47
N GLU A 313 -2.99 -19.66 12.87
CA GLU A 313 -2.70 -20.96 13.48
C GLU A 313 -2.18 -21.96 12.44
N ARG A 314 -2.67 -21.92 11.19
CA ARG A 314 -2.13 -22.75 10.11
C ARG A 314 -0.68 -22.42 9.80
N ALA A 315 -0.34 -21.13 9.80
CA ALA A 315 1.03 -20.67 9.61
C ALA A 315 1.97 -21.15 10.73
N LYS A 316 1.52 -21.11 11.99
CA LYS A 316 2.27 -21.64 13.14
C LYS A 316 2.47 -23.15 13.06
N GLN A 317 1.43 -23.91 12.69
CA GLN A 317 1.50 -25.37 12.53
C GLN A 317 2.42 -25.79 11.39
N SER A 318 2.53 -24.95 10.34
CA SER A 318 3.37 -25.20 9.17
C SER A 318 4.73 -24.47 9.24
N ASP A 319 5.19 -24.16 10.45
CA ASP A 319 6.46 -23.45 10.66
C ASP A 319 7.61 -24.15 9.93
N ARG A 320 8.32 -23.44 9.05
CA ARG A 320 9.43 -23.95 8.21
C ARG A 320 9.08 -25.10 7.25
N SER A 321 7.79 -25.40 7.06
CA SER A 321 7.36 -26.41 6.09
C SER A 321 7.64 -25.96 4.65
N GLU A 322 8.06 -26.87 3.79
CA GLU A 322 8.17 -26.62 2.35
C GLU A 322 6.80 -26.37 1.72
N THR A 323 5.74 -26.92 2.32
CA THR A 323 4.34 -26.75 1.89
C THR A 323 3.63 -25.57 2.57
N PHE A 324 4.37 -24.66 3.24
CA PHE A 324 3.82 -23.53 4.00
C PHE A 324 2.75 -22.76 3.22
N SER A 325 3.03 -22.42 1.97
CA SER A 325 2.13 -21.64 1.09
C SER A 325 0.82 -22.38 0.79
N ALA A 326 0.88 -23.70 0.62
CA ALA A 326 -0.30 -24.54 0.43
C ALA A 326 -1.08 -24.73 1.75
N ASP A 327 -0.37 -24.89 2.86
CA ASP A 327 -0.96 -25.14 4.17
C ASP A 327 -1.74 -23.94 4.69
N ILE A 328 -1.22 -22.73 4.55
CA ILE A 328 -1.95 -21.51 4.98
C ILE A 328 -3.23 -21.29 4.17
N ARG A 329 -3.33 -21.83 2.95
CA ARG A 329 -4.51 -21.72 2.07
C ARG A 329 -5.57 -22.81 2.30
N ARG A 330 -5.27 -23.83 3.09
CA ARG A 330 -6.20 -24.97 3.32
C ARG A 330 -7.52 -24.48 3.88
N GLY A 331 -8.63 -24.72 3.14
CA GLY A 331 -9.98 -24.31 3.54
C GLY A 331 -10.30 -22.82 3.38
N VAL A 332 -9.40 -22.02 2.80
CA VAL A 332 -9.70 -20.64 2.43
C VAL A 332 -10.58 -20.64 1.18
N PRO A 333 -11.71 -19.90 1.16
CA PRO A 333 -12.59 -19.87 0.00
C PRO A 333 -11.89 -19.43 -1.28
N GLY A 334 -12.11 -20.17 -2.37
CA GLY A 334 -11.54 -19.88 -3.69
C GLY A 334 -10.10 -20.36 -3.91
N THR A 335 -9.48 -21.03 -2.93
CA THR A 335 -8.12 -21.58 -3.10
C THR A 335 -8.12 -23.04 -3.57
N ASP A 336 -9.20 -23.79 -3.35
CA ASP A 336 -9.30 -25.22 -3.71
C ASP A 336 -9.49 -25.45 -5.23
N GLN A 337 -10.03 -24.47 -5.96
CA GLN A 337 -10.32 -24.59 -7.39
C GLN A 337 -9.06 -24.62 -8.27
N ALA A 338 -7.93 -24.09 -7.82
CA ALA A 338 -6.69 -24.09 -8.59
C ALA A 338 -6.08 -25.50 -8.76
N ARG A 339 -6.38 -26.45 -7.85
CA ARG A 339 -5.88 -27.84 -7.89
C ARG A 339 -6.66 -28.72 -8.86
N HIS A 340 -7.93 -28.45 -9.10
CA HIS A 340 -8.78 -29.28 -9.99
C HIS A 340 -8.64 -28.92 -11.46
N ALA A 341 -8.24 -27.70 -11.81
CA ALA A 341 -8.03 -27.30 -13.19
C ALA A 341 -6.75 -27.90 -13.83
N SER A 342 -5.77 -28.33 -13.02
CA SER A 342 -4.53 -28.93 -13.50
C SER A 342 -4.61 -30.45 -13.71
N HIS A 343 -5.69 -31.12 -13.31
CA HIS A 343 -5.90 -32.58 -13.45
C HIS A 343 -7.05 -32.97 -14.36
N ALA A 344 -7.79 -32.03 -14.92
CA ALA A 344 -8.77 -32.28 -15.96
C ALA A 344 -8.10 -32.15 -17.33
N GLY A 345 -7.39 -33.20 -17.77
CA GLY A 345 -7.08 -33.38 -19.15
C GLY A 345 -8.38 -33.55 -19.97
N PRO A 346 -8.45 -33.13 -21.22
CA PRO A 346 -9.65 -33.31 -22.03
C PRO A 346 -9.84 -34.79 -22.34
N ASP A 347 -10.76 -35.45 -21.65
CA ASP A 347 -11.38 -36.68 -22.15
C ASP A 347 -12.24 -36.29 -23.36
N LEU A 348 -11.63 -36.38 -24.52
CA LEU A 348 -12.34 -36.36 -25.79
C LEU A 348 -12.91 -37.76 -26.04
N ASP A 349 -14.14 -37.96 -25.63
CA ASP A 349 -14.94 -39.12 -26.08
C ASP A 349 -15.61 -38.72 -27.40
N PHE A 350 -15.04 -39.27 -28.52
CA PHE A 350 -15.67 -39.28 -29.82
C PHE A 350 -16.47 -40.56 -29.96
N SER A 351 -17.76 -40.54 -29.71
CA SER A 351 -18.69 -41.54 -30.20
C SER A 351 -19.78 -40.88 -31.03
N GLU A 352 -19.72 -41.25 -32.26
CA GLU A 352 -20.59 -41.12 -33.43
C GLU A 352 -22.12 -40.98 -33.19
N GLY A 353 -22.74 -40.20 -34.06
CA GLY A 353 -23.98 -40.67 -34.70
C GLY A 353 -25.10 -39.65 -34.85
N GLY A 354 -25.45 -39.31 -36.07
CA GLY A 354 -26.85 -39.06 -36.45
C GLY A 354 -27.15 -37.76 -37.21
N ASP A 355 -27.36 -37.94 -38.49
CA ASP A 355 -27.94 -37.03 -39.50
C ASP A 355 -29.22 -36.30 -39.13
N ALA A 356 -29.39 -35.08 -39.65
CA ALA A 356 -30.48 -34.61 -40.51
C ALA A 356 -30.57 -33.08 -40.53
N ASP A 357 -30.19 -32.48 -41.58
CA ASP A 357 -30.94 -31.83 -42.69
C ASP A 357 -31.83 -30.63 -42.40
N SER A 358 -31.60 -29.63 -43.22
CA SER A 358 -32.46 -28.64 -43.83
C SER A 358 -32.50 -27.18 -43.29
N ALA A 359 -32.13 -26.36 -44.31
CA ALA A 359 -32.72 -25.11 -44.83
C ALA A 359 -32.33 -23.75 -44.23
N VAL A 360 -31.42 -23.08 -44.93
CA VAL A 360 -31.60 -21.89 -45.80
C VAL A 360 -32.42 -20.71 -45.19
N THR A 361 -31.75 -19.58 -44.95
CA THR A 361 -31.89 -18.34 -45.76
C THR A 361 -30.92 -17.23 -45.33
N ASP A 362 -30.42 -16.56 -46.35
CA ASP A 362 -29.65 -15.32 -46.41
C ASP A 362 -30.22 -14.13 -45.61
N GLU A 363 -29.34 -13.29 -45.04
CA GLU A 363 -29.30 -11.90 -45.44
C GLU A 363 -28.03 -11.16 -44.95
N LYS A 364 -27.42 -10.51 -45.94
CA LYS A 364 -26.28 -9.62 -45.85
C LYS A 364 -26.64 -8.32 -45.08
N ARG A 365 -25.71 -7.81 -44.23
CA ARG A 365 -25.21 -6.44 -44.49
C ARG A 365 -23.99 -6.10 -43.61
N ALA A 366 -23.07 -5.44 -44.27
CA ALA A 366 -21.77 -4.95 -43.81
C ALA A 366 -21.87 -3.80 -42.77
N GLY A 367 -20.82 -3.71 -41.96
CA GLY A 367 -20.52 -2.57 -41.12
C GLY A 367 -19.15 -2.73 -40.48
N SER A 368 -18.09 -2.32 -41.20
CA SER A 368 -16.72 -2.22 -40.74
C SER A 368 -16.59 -1.12 -39.62
N GLY A 369 -16.01 -1.49 -38.50
CA GLY A 369 -15.58 -0.55 -37.49
C GLY A 369 -14.39 -1.15 -36.74
N SER A 370 -13.19 -0.97 -37.29
CA SER A 370 -11.93 -1.31 -36.67
C SER A 370 -11.63 -0.33 -35.51
N GLY A 371 -12.01 -0.71 -34.31
CA GLY A 371 -11.53 -0.07 -33.10
C GLY A 371 -10.15 -0.64 -32.74
N VAL A 372 -9.09 0.07 -33.12
CA VAL A 372 -7.71 -0.22 -32.72
C VAL A 372 -7.61 0.00 -31.22
N LEU A 373 -7.44 -1.07 -30.45
CA LEU A 373 -6.98 -1.02 -29.05
C LEU A 373 -5.58 -0.43 -29.03
N PRO A 374 -5.30 0.59 -28.19
CA PRO A 374 -3.94 1.12 -28.05
C PRO A 374 -3.02 0.02 -27.54
N GLN A 375 -1.84 -0.08 -28.13
CA GLN A 375 -0.83 -1.06 -27.75
C GLN A 375 -0.38 -0.83 -26.28
N LEU A 376 -0.24 -1.90 -25.54
CA LEU A 376 0.18 -1.93 -24.12
C LEU A 376 1.49 -1.17 -23.83
N HIS A 377 2.29 -0.90 -24.86
CA HIS A 377 3.55 -0.17 -24.74
C HIS A 377 3.37 1.30 -24.31
N ASP A 378 2.27 1.94 -24.69
CA ASP A 378 2.02 3.36 -24.40
C ASP A 378 1.44 3.58 -22.98
N ILE A 379 0.96 2.52 -22.33
CA ILE A 379 0.38 2.58 -20.98
C ILE A 379 1.47 2.49 -19.90
N VAL A 380 2.59 1.83 -20.17
CA VAL A 380 3.65 1.56 -19.18
C VAL A 380 4.61 2.75 -19.02
N TYR A 381 4.75 3.61 -20.02
CA TYR A 381 5.73 4.72 -20.05
C TYR A 381 5.13 6.12 -20.07
N ALA A 382 3.85 6.29 -19.75
CA ALA A 382 3.30 7.64 -19.55
C ALA A 382 4.02 8.30 -18.38
N LYS A 383 4.78 9.35 -18.68
CA LYS A 383 5.53 10.17 -17.74
C LYS A 383 4.64 10.54 -16.55
N PRO A 384 5.02 10.27 -15.29
CA PRO A 384 4.19 10.61 -14.14
C PRO A 384 3.96 12.12 -14.11
N ARG A 385 2.70 12.54 -14.14
CA ARG A 385 2.31 13.92 -13.87
C ARG A 385 2.68 14.23 -12.42
N GLY A 386 3.28 15.40 -12.22
CA GLY A 386 3.81 15.79 -10.92
C GLY A 386 2.75 15.80 -9.81
N VAL A 387 3.22 15.70 -8.57
CA VAL A 387 2.43 15.68 -7.32
C VAL A 387 1.43 16.84 -7.23
N THR A 388 1.66 17.96 -7.91
CA THR A 388 0.77 19.12 -8.02
C THR A 388 -0.59 18.80 -8.67
N ASP A 389 -0.67 17.81 -9.55
CA ASP A 389 -1.94 17.45 -10.21
C ASP A 389 -2.81 16.55 -9.36
N ILE A 390 -2.21 15.84 -8.40
CA ILE A 390 -2.93 14.96 -7.47
C ILE A 390 -3.62 15.79 -6.38
N VAL A 391 -3.02 16.87 -5.92
CA VAL A 391 -3.61 17.76 -4.90
C VAL A 391 -4.80 18.53 -5.46
N ARG A 392 -4.82 18.90 -6.75
CA ARG A 392 -5.97 19.55 -7.39
C ARG A 392 -7.18 18.66 -7.62
N SER A 393 -7.02 17.34 -7.47
CA SER A 393 -8.12 16.37 -7.61
C SER A 393 -8.78 16.02 -6.27
N ILE A 394 -8.28 16.54 -5.15
CA ILE A 394 -8.73 16.22 -3.78
C ILE A 394 -9.33 17.44 -3.06
N VAL A 395 -9.25 18.64 -3.66
CA VAL A 395 -9.91 19.87 -3.15
C VAL A 395 -11.16 20.18 -3.96
#